data_8ac022c3f624ba1b73550f193837a065
#
_entry.id   8ac022c3f624ba1b73550f193837a065
#
_cell.length_a   1.000
_cell.length_b   1.000
_cell.length_c   1.000
_cell.angle_alpha   90.00
_cell.angle_beta   90.00
_cell.angle_gamma   90.00
#
_symmetry.space_group_name_H-M   'P 1'
#
loop_
_entity.id
_entity.type
_entity.pdbx_description
1 polymer ?
#
loop_
_entity_poly.entity_id
_entity_poly.type
_entity_poly.pdbx_seq_one_letter_code
_entity_poly.pdbx_strand_id
1 'polypeptide(L)'
;VTISAIPENLFFDGVDPVTLCTPKAQEAVTLYRDGFGFQISQESLWPADPWRELWNLPEGGDLLVTQLRKPQAHGGGIRIVSVPELPEVAGSRLPNQPGPYAWDFYVRDMTTAVKRIQDLGWSFRSEPQRYPLFGQNFEVLEVMLEGPQGLLHALVEYIPGQHRCVLGLDDSESVSEVIALVVVVDEIDKPRQAMVSGLGADIAMDETFTGVEIERLLNLPTGSQFRMVLMRGPSRRSARFELLESIGGGTNELPIPHVVAPMPVPDLTQVTLALRDLGVKVTESKQTDHGPVAMAQLAPGVFLELG
;
A
#
# COMPACT_ATOMS: atom_id res chain seq x y z
N VAL A 1 22.68 9.96 18.86
CA VAL A 1 22.20 8.72 18.24
C VAL A 1 23.21 8.38 17.15
N THR A 2 24.05 7.38 17.37
CA THR A 2 25.02 6.89 16.40
C THR A 2 24.22 6.20 15.30
N ILE A 3 24.22 6.75 14.09
CA ILE A 3 23.68 6.09 12.91
C ILE A 3 24.61 4.90 12.66
N SER A 4 24.17 3.69 13.00
CA SER A 4 24.90 2.49 12.61
C SER A 4 24.99 2.46 11.07
N ALA A 5 26.15 2.05 10.55
CA ALA A 5 26.34 1.90 9.12
C ALA A 5 25.19 1.06 8.54
N ILE A 6 24.55 1.56 7.49
CA ILE A 6 23.49 0.85 6.75
C ILE A 6 24.13 -0.41 6.20
N PRO A 7 23.58 -1.62 6.46
CA PRO A 7 24.11 -2.84 5.87
C PRO A 7 24.12 -2.71 4.33
N GLU A 8 25.18 -3.17 3.69
CA GLU A 8 25.38 -3.07 2.23
C GLU A 8 24.33 -3.85 1.40
N ASN A 9 23.43 -4.59 2.05
CA ASN A 9 22.42 -5.48 1.43
C ASN A 9 20.98 -4.99 1.62
N LEU A 10 20.74 -3.71 1.81
CA LEU A 10 19.39 -3.18 1.94
C LEU A 10 18.81 -2.82 0.58
N PHE A 11 17.86 -3.61 0.12
CA PHE A 11 17.17 -3.40 -1.15
C PHE A 11 15.82 -2.69 -1.02
N PHE A 12 15.22 -2.70 0.17
CA PHE A 12 13.93 -2.08 0.41
C PHE A 12 14.06 -0.65 0.95
N ASP A 13 13.68 0.34 0.18
CA ASP A 13 13.61 1.74 0.62
C ASP A 13 12.18 2.35 0.54
N GLY A 14 11.17 1.50 0.55
CA GLY A 14 9.77 1.85 0.37
C GLY A 14 9.24 1.45 -1.00
N VAL A 15 7.93 1.57 -1.18
CA VAL A 15 7.24 1.28 -2.44
C VAL A 15 6.99 2.58 -3.18
N ASP A 16 7.45 2.70 -4.42
CA ASP A 16 7.20 3.87 -5.24
C ASP A 16 7.27 3.57 -6.75
N PRO A 17 6.19 3.79 -7.47
CA PRO A 17 4.82 4.09 -7.02
C PRO A 17 4.07 2.85 -6.52
N VAL A 18 3.13 2.97 -5.59
CA VAL A 18 2.15 1.91 -5.36
C VAL A 18 1.22 1.79 -6.56
N THR A 19 0.92 0.56 -6.99
CA THR A 19 0.19 0.33 -8.25
C THR A 19 -1.11 -0.39 -8.01
N LEU A 20 -2.19 0.11 -8.62
CA LEU A 20 -3.49 -0.55 -8.67
C LEU A 20 -3.88 -0.83 -10.13
N CYS A 21 -4.12 -2.10 -10.45
CA CYS A 21 -4.75 -2.50 -11.70
C CYS A 21 -6.29 -2.53 -11.51
N THR A 22 -7.02 -1.86 -12.38
CA THR A 22 -8.48 -1.68 -12.21
C THR A 22 -9.21 -1.53 -13.55
N PRO A 23 -10.44 -2.06 -13.70
CA PRO A 23 -11.28 -1.78 -14.85
C PRO A 23 -11.82 -0.33 -14.84
N LYS A 24 -11.83 0.34 -13.68
CA LYS A 24 -12.35 1.70 -13.47
C LYS A 24 -11.22 2.72 -13.25
N ALA A 25 -10.22 2.72 -14.13
CA ALA A 25 -9.03 3.55 -13.96
C ALA A 25 -9.36 5.05 -13.83
N GLN A 26 -10.30 5.57 -14.63
CA GLN A 26 -10.66 6.99 -14.61
C GLN A 26 -11.30 7.42 -13.27
N GLU A 27 -12.10 6.55 -12.65
CA GLU A 27 -12.71 6.78 -11.35
C GLU A 27 -11.62 6.87 -10.26
N ALA A 28 -10.67 5.92 -10.27
CA ALA A 28 -9.53 5.93 -9.35
C ALA A 28 -8.65 7.18 -9.55
N VAL A 29 -8.32 7.55 -10.79
CA VAL A 29 -7.56 8.78 -11.10
C VAL A 29 -8.27 10.01 -10.57
N THR A 30 -9.59 10.09 -10.72
CA THR A 30 -10.38 11.22 -10.21
C THR A 30 -10.31 11.34 -8.69
N LEU A 31 -10.42 10.22 -7.96
CA LEU A 31 -10.27 10.22 -6.50
C LEU A 31 -8.91 10.78 -6.08
N TYR A 32 -7.83 10.25 -6.65
CA TYR A 32 -6.48 10.67 -6.22
C TYR A 32 -6.14 12.10 -6.66
N ARG A 33 -6.57 12.50 -7.86
CA ARG A 33 -6.35 13.87 -8.34
C ARG A 33 -7.20 14.90 -7.59
N ASP A 34 -8.52 14.71 -7.57
CA ASP A 34 -9.45 15.74 -7.10
C ASP A 34 -9.74 15.60 -5.60
N GLY A 35 -9.75 14.38 -5.06
CA GLY A 35 -9.92 14.10 -3.64
C GLY A 35 -8.64 14.30 -2.84
N PHE A 36 -7.55 13.74 -3.30
CA PHE A 36 -6.29 13.72 -2.55
C PHE A 36 -5.27 14.78 -3.02
N GLY A 37 -5.50 15.44 -4.16
CA GLY A 37 -4.63 16.49 -4.67
C GLY A 37 -3.33 15.97 -5.33
N PHE A 38 -3.31 14.74 -5.81
CA PHE A 38 -2.21 14.26 -6.65
C PHE A 38 -2.28 14.94 -8.03
N GLN A 39 -1.13 15.05 -8.68
CA GLN A 39 -1.04 15.54 -10.06
C GLN A 39 -0.66 14.38 -10.98
N ILE A 40 -1.28 14.31 -12.16
CA ILE A 40 -0.86 13.38 -13.18
C ILE A 40 0.52 13.81 -13.66
N SER A 41 1.53 12.99 -13.41
CA SER A 41 2.90 13.23 -13.81
C SER A 41 3.23 12.64 -15.17
N GLN A 42 2.55 11.54 -15.52
CA GLN A 42 2.74 10.84 -16.79
C GLN A 42 1.52 10.01 -17.15
N GLU A 43 1.20 9.95 -18.44
CA GLU A 43 0.34 8.94 -19.03
C GLU A 43 1.10 8.25 -20.17
N SER A 44 1.03 6.93 -20.21
CA SER A 44 1.76 6.14 -21.22
C SER A 44 1.00 4.87 -21.55
N LEU A 45 1.22 4.37 -22.75
CA LEU A 45 0.72 3.08 -23.19
C LEU A 45 1.87 2.08 -23.12
N TRP A 46 1.72 1.06 -22.29
CA TRP A 46 2.69 0.00 -22.15
C TRP A 46 2.30 -1.20 -22.99
N PRO A 47 3.23 -1.87 -23.67
CA PRO A 47 2.91 -3.03 -24.48
C PRO A 47 2.31 -4.15 -23.62
N ALA A 48 1.31 -4.87 -24.17
CA ALA A 48 0.69 -5.98 -23.45
C ALA A 48 1.73 -7.00 -22.98
N ASP A 49 2.63 -7.40 -23.86
CA ASP A 49 3.75 -8.30 -23.55
C ASP A 49 5.04 -7.46 -23.32
N PRO A 50 5.81 -7.68 -22.24
CA PRO A 50 5.66 -8.77 -21.26
C PRO A 50 4.81 -8.43 -20.02
N TRP A 51 4.25 -7.25 -19.90
CA TRP A 51 3.66 -6.73 -18.67
C TRP A 51 2.46 -7.53 -18.18
N ARG A 52 1.55 -7.97 -19.08
CA ARG A 52 0.39 -8.76 -18.68
C ARG A 52 0.80 -10.11 -18.09
N GLU A 53 1.80 -10.76 -18.67
CA GLU A 53 2.32 -12.02 -18.14
C GLU A 53 3.04 -11.80 -16.80
N LEU A 54 3.94 -10.80 -16.71
CA LEU A 54 4.64 -10.49 -15.47
C LEU A 54 3.68 -10.21 -14.33
N TRP A 55 2.67 -9.40 -14.56
CA TRP A 55 1.69 -9.02 -13.54
C TRP A 55 0.53 -10.01 -13.41
N ASN A 56 0.58 -11.14 -14.10
CA ASN A 56 -0.47 -12.17 -14.08
C ASN A 56 -1.87 -11.57 -14.35
N LEU A 57 -1.96 -10.67 -15.35
CA LEU A 57 -3.22 -10.06 -15.78
C LEU A 57 -3.92 -10.91 -16.83
N PRO A 58 -5.24 -10.79 -16.99
CA PRO A 58 -5.96 -11.42 -18.09
C PRO A 58 -5.39 -11.03 -19.46
N GLU A 59 -5.61 -11.86 -20.46
CA GLU A 59 -5.31 -11.52 -21.86
C GLU A 59 -6.04 -10.23 -22.27
N GLY A 60 -5.40 -9.43 -23.11
CA GLY A 60 -5.95 -8.15 -23.56
C GLY A 60 -4.95 -7.32 -24.36
N GLY A 61 -5.31 -6.09 -24.66
CA GLY A 61 -4.45 -5.13 -25.35
C GLY A 61 -3.42 -4.46 -24.46
N ASP A 62 -2.74 -3.46 -25.01
CA ASP A 62 -1.78 -2.63 -24.29
C ASP A 62 -2.41 -1.95 -23.06
N LEU A 63 -1.57 -1.66 -22.08
CA LEU A 63 -1.99 -1.14 -20.79
C LEU A 63 -1.87 0.39 -20.77
N LEU A 64 -2.98 1.09 -20.58
CA LEU A 64 -2.91 2.52 -20.26
C LEU A 64 -2.49 2.69 -18.80
N VAL A 65 -1.37 3.36 -18.61
CA VAL A 65 -0.74 3.59 -17.30
C VAL A 65 -0.75 5.08 -17.00
N THR A 66 -1.41 5.46 -15.91
CA THR A 66 -1.42 6.85 -15.39
C THR A 66 -0.63 6.90 -14.10
N GLN A 67 0.42 7.70 -14.07
CA GLN A 67 1.22 7.96 -12.88
C GLN A 67 0.81 9.28 -12.24
N LEU A 68 0.61 9.24 -10.92
CA LEU A 68 0.23 10.39 -10.12
C LEU A 68 1.25 10.60 -9.00
N ARG A 69 1.59 11.87 -8.75
CA ARG A 69 2.55 12.24 -7.71
C ARG A 69 2.11 13.50 -6.97
N LYS A 70 2.56 13.63 -5.75
CA LYS A 70 2.53 14.90 -5.02
C LYS A 70 3.70 15.76 -5.47
N PRO A 71 3.52 17.06 -5.75
CA PRO A 71 4.55 17.92 -6.36
C PRO A 71 5.87 17.97 -5.60
N GLN A 72 5.85 17.84 -4.29
CA GLN A 72 7.04 17.95 -3.44
C GLN A 72 7.45 16.63 -2.76
N ALA A 73 6.69 15.55 -3.00
CA ALA A 73 7.00 14.26 -2.40
C ALA A 73 8.16 13.57 -3.13
N HIS A 74 9.05 12.93 -2.35
CA HIS A 74 10.18 12.16 -2.86
C HIS A 74 9.86 10.66 -3.07
N GLY A 75 8.62 10.25 -2.83
CA GLY A 75 8.13 8.87 -2.96
C GLY A 75 6.63 8.82 -2.69
N GLY A 76 6.07 7.63 -2.58
CA GLY A 76 4.64 7.42 -2.31
C GLY A 76 3.74 7.90 -3.47
N GLY A 77 4.23 7.83 -4.70
CA GLY A 77 3.44 8.03 -5.90
C GLY A 77 2.43 6.91 -6.11
N ILE A 78 1.49 7.13 -7.01
CA ILE A 78 0.44 6.17 -7.38
C ILE A 78 0.54 5.89 -8.87
N ARG A 79 0.42 4.62 -9.24
CA ARG A 79 0.32 4.17 -10.63
C ARG A 79 -1.01 3.45 -10.81
N ILE A 80 -1.89 3.98 -11.65
CA ILE A 80 -3.17 3.37 -12.01
C ILE A 80 -3.02 2.75 -13.38
N VAL A 81 -3.34 1.46 -13.46
CA VAL A 81 -3.28 0.68 -14.69
C VAL A 81 -4.69 0.29 -15.11
N SER A 82 -5.08 0.69 -16.30
CA SER A 82 -6.37 0.35 -16.85
C SER A 82 -6.36 -1.09 -17.39
N VAL A 83 -7.15 -1.95 -16.78
CA VAL A 83 -7.29 -3.37 -17.15
C VAL A 83 -8.78 -3.70 -17.18
N PRO A 84 -9.48 -3.41 -18.30
CA PRO A 84 -10.93 -3.60 -18.42
C PRO A 84 -11.41 -5.03 -18.18
N GLU A 85 -10.52 -6.01 -18.39
CA GLU A 85 -10.81 -7.43 -18.24
C GLU A 85 -10.81 -7.94 -16.80
N LEU A 86 -10.30 -7.14 -15.84
CA LEU A 86 -10.38 -7.49 -14.43
C LEU A 86 -11.82 -7.41 -13.92
N PRO A 87 -12.20 -8.30 -12.98
CA PRO A 87 -13.49 -8.18 -12.33
C PRO A 87 -13.54 -6.89 -11.49
N GLU A 88 -14.72 -6.26 -11.49
CA GLU A 88 -14.99 -5.19 -10.53
C GLU A 88 -15.18 -5.77 -9.13
N VAL A 89 -14.50 -5.20 -8.15
CA VAL A 89 -14.67 -5.56 -6.74
C VAL A 89 -15.71 -4.64 -6.12
N ALA A 90 -16.88 -5.22 -5.83
CA ALA A 90 -17.95 -4.50 -5.14
C ALA A 90 -17.78 -4.65 -3.61
N GLY A 91 -17.89 -3.54 -2.90
CA GLY A 91 -17.71 -3.48 -1.44
C GLY A 91 -16.25 -3.47 -1.01
N SER A 92 -16.05 -3.24 0.28
CA SER A 92 -14.73 -3.08 0.87
C SER A 92 -14.27 -4.36 1.55
N ARG A 93 -12.98 -4.62 1.49
CA ARG A 93 -12.35 -5.78 2.11
C ARG A 93 -12.43 -5.72 3.65
N LEU A 94 -12.45 -6.91 4.25
CA LEU A 94 -12.37 -7.08 5.70
C LEU A 94 -10.97 -7.54 6.11
N PRO A 95 -10.52 -7.26 7.33
CA PRO A 95 -9.19 -7.64 7.80
C PRO A 95 -9.03 -9.15 8.11
N ASN A 96 -10.03 -9.96 7.80
CA ASN A 96 -9.94 -11.42 7.78
C ASN A 96 -9.77 -12.01 6.36
N GLN A 97 -9.48 -11.17 5.37
CA GLN A 97 -9.37 -11.55 3.98
C GLN A 97 -7.95 -11.27 3.48
N PRO A 98 -7.09 -12.28 3.31
CA PRO A 98 -5.72 -12.09 2.84
C PRO A 98 -5.63 -11.38 1.48
N GLY A 99 -4.63 -10.51 1.34
CA GLY A 99 -4.40 -9.72 0.14
C GLY A 99 -4.27 -8.23 0.40
N PRO A 100 -4.31 -7.39 -0.64
CA PRO A 100 -4.25 -5.93 -0.50
C PRO A 100 -5.41 -5.45 0.37
N TYR A 101 -5.12 -4.61 1.34
CA TYR A 101 -6.13 -4.15 2.30
C TYR A 101 -6.33 -2.65 2.27
N ALA A 102 -5.26 -1.89 2.49
CA ALA A 102 -5.35 -0.44 2.51
C ALA A 102 -4.10 0.25 1.97
N TRP A 103 -4.26 1.53 1.63
CA TRP A 103 -3.19 2.50 1.50
C TRP A 103 -3.40 3.59 2.53
N ASP A 104 -2.33 4.00 3.22
CA ASP A 104 -2.42 5.00 4.27
C ASP A 104 -1.96 6.37 3.77
N PHE A 105 -2.63 7.39 4.28
CA PHE A 105 -2.36 8.80 3.99
C PHE A 105 -2.42 9.61 5.27
N TYR A 106 -1.50 10.56 5.45
CA TYR A 106 -1.68 11.57 6.47
C TYR A 106 -2.61 12.69 5.95
N VAL A 107 -3.40 13.25 6.86
CA VAL A 107 -4.22 14.43 6.59
C VAL A 107 -3.93 15.50 7.64
N ARG A 108 -4.05 16.79 7.24
CA ARG A 108 -3.87 17.92 8.16
C ARG A 108 -5.13 18.26 8.93
N ASP A 109 -6.28 18.05 8.31
CA ASP A 109 -7.60 18.35 8.82
C ASP A 109 -8.56 17.28 8.32
N MET A 110 -8.92 16.37 9.20
CA MET A 110 -9.81 15.26 8.90
C MET A 110 -11.16 15.71 8.40
N THR A 111 -11.72 16.74 9.01
CA THR A 111 -13.05 17.26 8.65
C THR A 111 -13.08 17.76 7.22
N THR A 112 -12.07 18.55 6.83
CA THR A 112 -11.96 19.08 5.46
C THR A 112 -11.69 17.96 4.45
N ALA A 113 -10.81 17.01 4.77
CA ALA A 113 -10.48 15.90 3.88
C ALA A 113 -11.70 14.98 3.65
N VAL A 114 -12.39 14.58 4.71
CA VAL A 114 -13.61 13.76 4.64
C VAL A 114 -14.67 14.43 3.80
N LYS A 115 -14.97 15.72 4.09
CA LYS A 115 -15.98 16.45 3.31
C LYS A 115 -15.63 16.50 1.82
N ARG A 116 -14.40 16.84 1.46
CA ARG A 116 -13.95 16.93 0.07
C ARG A 116 -14.14 15.60 -0.68
N ILE A 117 -13.81 14.49 -0.02
CA ILE A 117 -13.92 13.15 -0.60
C ILE A 117 -15.39 12.72 -0.73
N GLN A 118 -16.23 13.06 0.26
CA GLN A 118 -17.67 12.83 0.18
C GLN A 118 -18.36 13.65 -0.92
N ASP A 119 -17.91 14.88 -1.15
CA ASP A 119 -18.43 15.75 -2.23
C ASP A 119 -18.12 15.13 -3.64
N LEU A 120 -17.15 14.22 -3.73
CA LEU A 120 -16.87 13.42 -4.95
C LEU A 120 -17.67 12.11 -5.04
N GLY A 121 -18.54 11.83 -4.07
CA GLY A 121 -19.39 10.65 -4.05
C GLY A 121 -18.83 9.42 -3.39
N TRP A 122 -17.67 9.54 -2.71
CA TRP A 122 -17.05 8.43 -1.98
C TRP A 122 -17.57 8.31 -0.55
N SER A 123 -17.60 7.08 -0.01
CA SER A 123 -18.09 6.77 1.32
C SER A 123 -16.98 6.32 2.26
N PHE A 124 -17.26 6.47 3.55
CA PHE A 124 -16.38 6.03 4.62
C PHE A 124 -17.04 4.88 5.39
N ARG A 125 -16.24 3.93 5.86
CA ARG A 125 -16.69 2.75 6.59
C ARG A 125 -17.25 3.09 7.96
N SER A 126 -16.70 4.10 8.61
CA SER A 126 -17.09 4.57 9.94
C SER A 126 -16.85 6.06 10.09
N GLU A 127 -17.35 6.63 11.18
CA GLU A 127 -16.91 7.94 11.64
C GLU A 127 -15.44 7.89 12.08
N PRO A 128 -14.71 9.03 12.01
CA PRO A 128 -13.34 9.08 12.50
C PRO A 128 -13.22 8.62 13.96
N GLN A 129 -12.25 7.74 14.22
CA GLN A 129 -11.96 7.20 15.55
C GLN A 129 -10.69 7.81 16.10
N ARG A 130 -10.72 8.23 17.38
CA ARG A 130 -9.56 8.77 18.07
C ARG A 130 -9.00 7.73 19.04
N TYR A 131 -7.72 7.44 18.92
CA TYR A 131 -7.06 6.46 19.76
C TYR A 131 -5.57 6.78 19.93
N PRO A 132 -4.93 6.30 21.04
CA PRO A 132 -3.50 6.38 21.18
C PRO A 132 -2.81 5.45 20.18
N LEU A 133 -1.81 5.95 19.46
CA LEU A 133 -0.99 5.11 18.61
C LEU A 133 -0.03 4.31 19.50
N PHE A 134 -0.12 2.97 19.40
CA PHE A 134 0.55 2.04 20.32
C PHE A 134 2.05 2.28 20.43
N GLY A 135 2.57 2.19 21.69
CA GLY A 135 3.98 2.46 21.98
C GLY A 135 4.43 3.91 21.79
N GLN A 136 3.52 4.81 21.42
CA GLN A 136 3.77 6.22 21.20
C GLN A 136 3.03 7.07 22.24
N ASN A 137 3.61 8.25 22.58
CA ASN A 137 2.98 9.21 23.49
C ASN A 137 2.05 10.21 22.77
N PHE A 138 1.36 9.76 21.71
CA PHE A 138 0.46 10.63 20.95
C PHE A 138 -0.76 9.88 20.43
N GLU A 139 -1.80 10.63 20.16
CA GLU A 139 -3.06 10.12 19.62
C GLU A 139 -3.19 10.48 18.14
N VAL A 140 -3.96 9.67 17.44
CA VAL A 140 -4.38 9.91 16.07
C VAL A 140 -5.89 9.97 15.98
N LEU A 141 -6.38 10.67 14.98
CA LEU A 141 -7.74 10.57 14.47
C LEU A 141 -7.65 9.85 13.12
N GLU A 142 -8.38 8.75 12.98
CA GLU A 142 -8.29 7.93 11.78
C GLU A 142 -9.68 7.55 11.26
N VAL A 143 -9.81 7.46 9.94
CA VAL A 143 -11.02 7.00 9.26
C VAL A 143 -10.65 6.14 8.05
N MET A 144 -11.48 5.14 7.74
CA MET A 144 -11.30 4.26 6.59
C MET A 144 -12.23 4.67 5.45
N LEU A 145 -11.66 5.20 4.37
CA LEU A 145 -12.35 5.46 3.11
C LEU A 145 -12.54 4.16 2.33
N GLU A 146 -13.69 3.94 1.76
CA GLU A 146 -13.98 2.85 0.84
C GLU A 146 -13.55 3.25 -0.58
N GLY A 147 -12.34 2.84 -0.96
CA GLY A 147 -11.71 3.27 -2.19
C GLY A 147 -11.92 2.32 -3.39
N PRO A 148 -11.23 2.58 -4.51
CA PRO A 148 -11.36 1.79 -5.73
C PRO A 148 -11.03 0.32 -5.53
N GLN A 149 -11.75 -0.56 -6.21
CA GLN A 149 -11.55 -2.02 -6.18
C GLN A 149 -11.64 -2.62 -4.77
N GLY A 150 -12.43 -2.02 -3.88
CA GLY A 150 -12.56 -2.49 -2.50
C GLY A 150 -11.32 -2.26 -1.63
N LEU A 151 -10.31 -1.58 -2.14
CA LEU A 151 -9.13 -1.18 -1.39
C LEU A 151 -9.50 -0.04 -0.45
N LEU A 152 -9.20 -0.18 0.83
CA LEU A 152 -9.43 0.88 1.79
C LEU A 152 -8.33 1.95 1.72
N HIS A 153 -8.65 3.13 2.24
CA HIS A 153 -7.66 4.19 2.43
C HIS A 153 -7.78 4.70 3.85
N ALA A 154 -6.73 4.46 4.65
CA ALA A 154 -6.65 5.02 5.98
C ALA A 154 -6.22 6.48 5.90
N LEU A 155 -7.07 7.39 6.34
CA LEU A 155 -6.74 8.79 6.51
C LEU A 155 -6.39 9.03 7.98
N VAL A 156 -5.16 9.47 8.26
CA VAL A 156 -4.62 9.59 9.61
C VAL A 156 -4.24 11.04 9.88
N GLU A 157 -4.91 11.65 10.85
CA GLU A 157 -4.55 12.97 11.38
C GLU A 157 -3.85 12.82 12.72
N TYR A 158 -2.66 13.39 12.86
CA TYR A 158 -2.01 13.52 14.15
C TYR A 158 -2.63 14.66 14.94
N ILE A 159 -3.05 14.39 16.18
CA ILE A 159 -3.65 15.40 17.04
C ILE A 159 -2.66 16.56 17.25
N PRO A 160 -3.12 17.84 17.15
CA PRO A 160 -2.25 19.02 17.20
C PRO A 160 -1.31 19.07 18.40
N GLY A 161 -0.06 19.45 18.17
CA GLY A 161 1.00 19.50 19.18
C GLY A 161 1.84 18.22 19.27
N GLN A 162 1.47 17.17 18.59
CA GLN A 162 2.19 15.91 18.50
C GLN A 162 2.73 15.75 17.08
N HIS A 163 3.79 16.49 16.77
CA HIS A 163 4.30 16.62 15.42
C HIS A 163 4.78 15.32 14.81
N ARG A 164 4.14 14.90 13.73
CA ARG A 164 4.91 14.40 12.58
C ARG A 164 4.47 15.17 11.35
N CYS A 165 5.46 15.72 10.70
CA CYS A 165 5.30 16.27 9.38
C CYS A 165 4.71 15.20 8.49
N VAL A 166 3.70 15.54 7.78
CA VAL A 166 3.43 14.96 6.48
C VAL A 166 4.67 15.30 5.67
N LEU A 167 5.52 14.31 5.42
CA LEU A 167 6.80 14.53 4.77
C LEU A 167 6.55 15.13 3.38
N GLY A 168 7.09 16.32 3.14
CA GLY A 168 7.06 16.98 1.83
C GLY A 168 5.81 17.78 1.49
N LEU A 169 4.79 17.87 2.36
CA LEU A 169 3.66 18.76 2.09
C LEU A 169 4.01 20.21 2.44
N ASP A 170 3.71 21.10 1.50
CA ASP A 170 3.59 22.51 1.84
C ASP A 170 2.30 22.78 2.63
N ASP A 171 2.13 24.00 3.12
CA ASP A 171 0.99 24.34 3.95
C ASP A 171 -0.36 24.34 3.19
N SER A 172 -0.34 24.31 1.87
CA SER A 172 -1.53 24.26 1.01
C SER A 172 -2.07 22.85 0.81
N GLU A 173 -1.25 21.80 1.02
CA GLU A 173 -1.65 20.43 0.83
C GLU A 173 -2.42 19.88 2.05
N SER A 174 -3.54 19.23 1.79
CA SER A 174 -4.41 18.68 2.85
C SER A 174 -4.20 17.19 3.09
N VAL A 175 -3.75 16.43 2.07
CA VAL A 175 -3.51 14.99 2.11
C VAL A 175 -2.11 14.69 1.60
N SER A 176 -1.40 13.76 2.24
CA SER A 176 -0.03 13.37 1.88
C SER A 176 0.04 12.50 0.62
N GLU A 177 1.27 12.16 0.23
CA GLU A 177 1.58 10.98 -0.57
C GLU A 177 1.14 9.70 0.14
N VAL A 178 1.20 8.55 -0.55
CA VAL A 178 0.98 7.24 0.08
C VAL A 178 2.11 7.01 1.10
N ILE A 179 1.75 6.73 2.35
CA ILE A 179 2.72 6.54 3.44
C ILE A 179 2.91 5.07 3.82
N ALA A 180 1.93 4.22 3.53
CA ALA A 180 2.07 2.78 3.68
C ALA A 180 1.17 2.01 2.69
N LEU A 181 1.64 0.83 2.31
CA LEU A 181 0.87 -0.23 1.66
C LEU A 181 0.56 -1.29 2.70
N VAL A 182 -0.73 -1.50 2.98
CA VAL A 182 -1.22 -2.44 4.00
C VAL A 182 -1.71 -3.72 3.35
N VAL A 183 -1.21 -4.85 3.84
CA VAL A 183 -1.52 -6.19 3.33
C VAL A 183 -1.96 -7.09 4.46
N VAL A 184 -3.10 -7.75 4.30
CA VAL A 184 -3.54 -8.82 5.21
C VAL A 184 -2.92 -10.15 4.77
N VAL A 185 -2.40 -10.90 5.72
CA VAL A 185 -1.78 -12.21 5.52
C VAL A 185 -2.31 -13.24 6.54
N ASP A 186 -2.37 -14.51 6.17
CA ASP A 186 -2.83 -15.57 7.10
C ASP A 186 -1.78 -15.89 8.17
N GLU A 187 -0.50 -15.84 7.78
CA GLU A 187 0.65 -16.05 8.66
C GLU A 187 1.66 -14.92 8.42
N ILE A 188 1.90 -14.11 9.45
CA ILE A 188 2.72 -12.89 9.28
C ILE A 188 4.22 -13.19 9.19
N ASP A 189 4.70 -14.27 9.78
CA ASP A 189 6.15 -14.50 9.92
C ASP A 189 6.86 -14.79 8.59
N LYS A 190 6.22 -15.50 7.65
CA LYS A 190 6.81 -15.76 6.33
C LYS A 190 6.99 -14.50 5.48
N PRO A 191 5.94 -13.69 5.21
CA PRO A 191 6.10 -12.45 4.45
C PRO A 191 6.99 -11.44 5.19
N ARG A 192 6.94 -11.38 6.53
CA ARG A 192 7.87 -10.59 7.34
C ARG A 192 9.32 -11.01 7.10
N GLN A 193 9.61 -12.31 7.13
CA GLN A 193 10.95 -12.83 6.87
C GLN A 193 11.41 -12.54 5.45
N ALA A 194 10.53 -12.67 4.45
CA ALA A 194 10.84 -12.32 3.07
C ALA A 194 11.24 -10.84 2.92
N MET A 195 10.51 -9.93 3.57
CA MET A 195 10.83 -8.50 3.55
C MET A 195 12.12 -8.18 4.30
N VAL A 196 12.31 -8.75 5.50
CA VAL A 196 13.48 -8.44 6.34
C VAL A 196 14.74 -9.13 5.83
N SER A 197 14.70 -10.45 5.63
CA SER A 197 15.90 -11.22 5.25
C SER A 197 16.14 -11.24 3.74
N GLY A 198 15.08 -11.17 2.93
CA GLY A 198 15.19 -11.17 1.47
C GLY A 198 15.43 -9.78 0.89
N LEU A 199 14.78 -8.75 1.42
CA LEU A 199 14.82 -7.38 0.91
C LEU A 199 15.48 -6.37 1.86
N GLY A 200 15.87 -6.77 3.07
CA GLY A 200 16.59 -5.91 4.01
C GLY A 200 15.71 -4.83 4.66
N ALA A 201 14.41 -5.03 4.74
CA ALA A 201 13.52 -4.11 5.42
C ALA A 201 13.82 -4.02 6.92
N ASP A 202 13.73 -2.82 7.49
CA ASP A 202 13.84 -2.57 8.92
C ASP A 202 12.44 -2.61 9.57
N ILE A 203 12.29 -3.31 10.68
CA ILE A 203 11.05 -3.35 11.44
C ILE A 203 10.92 -2.05 12.23
N ALA A 204 9.93 -1.25 11.91
CA ALA A 204 9.61 -0.03 12.62
C ALA A 204 8.67 -0.27 13.81
N MET A 205 7.79 -1.26 13.70
CA MET A 205 6.83 -1.65 14.73
C MET A 205 6.43 -3.12 14.51
N ASP A 206 6.24 -3.87 15.61
CA ASP A 206 5.71 -5.24 15.64
C ASP A 206 4.86 -5.33 16.92
N GLU A 207 3.54 -5.11 16.79
CA GLU A 207 2.63 -4.90 17.91
C GLU A 207 1.30 -5.61 17.71
N THR A 208 0.64 -5.93 18.81
CA THR A 208 -0.74 -6.44 18.79
C THR A 208 -1.72 -5.31 19.12
N PHE A 209 -2.64 -5.08 18.22
CA PHE A 209 -3.67 -4.05 18.33
C PHE A 209 -4.95 -4.61 18.94
N THR A 210 -5.51 -3.84 19.88
CA THR A 210 -6.78 -4.12 20.56
C THR A 210 -7.48 -2.80 20.90
N GLY A 211 -8.77 -2.87 21.19
CA GLY A 211 -9.54 -1.74 21.71
C GLY A 211 -10.77 -1.42 20.88
N VAL A 212 -11.75 -0.82 21.53
CA VAL A 212 -13.07 -0.54 20.95
C VAL A 212 -13.02 0.45 19.78
N GLU A 213 -12.06 1.36 19.79
CA GLU A 213 -11.85 2.33 18.73
C GLU A 213 -11.36 1.64 17.46
N ILE A 214 -10.41 0.69 17.59
CA ILE A 214 -9.90 -0.13 16.49
C ILE A 214 -10.99 -1.05 15.95
N GLU A 215 -11.78 -1.66 16.83
CA GLU A 215 -12.91 -2.50 16.44
C GLU A 215 -13.92 -1.72 15.59
N ARG A 216 -14.23 -0.48 15.98
CA ARG A 216 -15.12 0.42 15.22
C ARG A 216 -14.51 0.88 13.90
N LEU A 217 -13.24 1.27 13.92
CA LEU A 217 -12.51 1.74 12.74
C LEU A 217 -12.52 0.67 11.64
N LEU A 218 -12.20 -0.57 12.02
CA LEU A 218 -12.03 -1.69 11.09
C LEU A 218 -13.31 -2.54 10.93
N ASN A 219 -14.40 -2.18 11.63
CA ASN A 219 -15.66 -2.94 11.66
C ASN A 219 -15.44 -4.39 12.11
N LEU A 220 -14.77 -4.54 13.26
CA LEU A 220 -14.44 -5.84 13.85
C LEU A 220 -15.41 -6.23 14.96
N PRO A 221 -15.57 -7.54 15.24
CA PRO A 221 -16.27 -8.01 16.43
C PRO A 221 -15.59 -7.51 17.72
N THR A 222 -16.39 -7.33 18.77
CA THR A 222 -15.88 -6.95 20.09
C THR A 222 -14.91 -7.98 20.64
N GLY A 223 -13.79 -7.51 21.18
CA GLY A 223 -12.69 -8.34 21.68
C GLY A 223 -11.71 -8.81 20.61
N SER A 224 -11.81 -8.27 19.40
CA SER A 224 -10.86 -8.58 18.33
C SER A 224 -9.46 -8.05 18.66
N GLN A 225 -8.48 -8.81 18.22
CA GLN A 225 -7.07 -8.40 18.26
C GLN A 225 -6.37 -8.88 17.01
N PHE A 226 -5.36 -8.13 16.54
CA PHE A 226 -4.54 -8.53 15.42
C PHE A 226 -3.11 -8.04 15.60
N ARG A 227 -2.17 -8.80 15.08
CA ARG A 227 -0.77 -8.39 15.01
C ARG A 227 -0.53 -7.56 13.77
N MET A 228 0.24 -6.50 13.92
CA MET A 228 0.68 -5.63 12.82
C MET A 228 2.19 -5.50 12.85
N VAL A 229 2.81 -5.62 11.67
CA VAL A 229 4.24 -5.39 11.48
C VAL A 229 4.41 -4.29 10.45
N LEU A 230 4.93 -3.14 10.87
CA LEU A 230 5.28 -2.03 10.01
C LEU A 230 6.77 -2.09 9.67
N MET A 231 7.07 -2.13 8.37
CA MET A 231 8.44 -2.20 7.85
C MET A 231 8.74 -0.95 7.02
N ARG A 232 10.00 -0.52 7.08
CA ARG A 232 10.49 0.67 6.39
C ARG A 232 11.87 0.43 5.80
N GLY A 233 12.26 1.24 4.85
CA GLY A 233 13.62 1.33 4.36
C GLY A 233 14.49 2.28 5.18
N PRO A 234 15.80 2.33 4.90
CA PRO A 234 16.78 3.14 5.63
C PRO A 234 16.55 4.64 5.47
N SER A 235 16.06 5.10 4.34
CA SER A 235 15.76 6.52 4.12
C SER A 235 14.53 7.00 4.89
N ARG A 236 13.73 6.07 5.43
CA ARG A 236 12.45 6.33 6.10
C ARG A 236 11.43 7.07 5.23
N ARG A 237 11.57 6.94 3.91
CA ARG A 237 10.63 7.53 2.94
C ARG A 237 9.34 6.73 2.86
N SER A 238 8.35 7.30 2.27
CA SER A 238 7.11 6.65 1.86
C SER A 238 7.34 5.75 0.63
N ALA A 239 6.54 4.73 0.34
CA ALA A 239 5.54 4.15 1.20
C ALA A 239 6.14 2.95 1.94
N ARG A 240 5.83 2.86 3.23
CA ARG A 240 6.22 1.73 4.07
C ARG A 240 5.43 0.49 3.67
N PHE A 241 5.83 -0.66 4.19
CA PHE A 241 5.09 -1.90 4.02
C PHE A 241 4.51 -2.33 5.37
N GLU A 242 3.22 -2.58 5.42
CA GLU A 242 2.52 -2.97 6.63
C GLU A 242 1.82 -4.32 6.44
N LEU A 243 2.11 -5.26 7.33
CA LEU A 243 1.47 -6.57 7.37
C LEU A 243 0.49 -6.62 8.53
N LEU A 244 -0.74 -7.03 8.26
CA LEU A 244 -1.74 -7.37 9.26
C LEU A 244 -1.96 -8.87 9.26
N GLU A 245 -1.96 -9.50 10.42
CA GLU A 245 -2.33 -10.91 10.55
C GLU A 245 -3.86 -11.07 10.47
N SER A 246 -4.32 -11.98 9.64
CA SER A 246 -5.75 -12.22 9.42
C SER A 246 -6.47 -12.59 10.70
N ILE A 247 -7.61 -11.94 10.95
CA ILE A 247 -8.46 -12.23 12.12
C ILE A 247 -9.46 -13.29 11.76
N GLY A 248 -9.26 -14.52 12.27
CA GLY A 248 -10.29 -15.56 12.27
C GLY A 248 -10.52 -16.32 10.97
N GLY A 249 -9.56 -16.32 10.03
CA GLY A 249 -9.56 -17.24 8.88
C GLY A 249 -10.82 -17.17 8.02
N GLY A 250 -11.15 -16.01 7.48
CA GLY A 250 -12.32 -15.85 6.61
C GLY A 250 -12.08 -16.42 5.20
N THR A 251 -13.05 -17.16 4.66
CA THR A 251 -13.09 -17.46 3.23
C THR A 251 -13.45 -16.20 2.47
N ASN A 252 -12.60 -15.82 1.53
CA ASN A 252 -12.82 -14.62 0.73
C ASN A 252 -13.65 -14.98 -0.52
N GLU A 253 -14.89 -14.56 -0.55
CA GLU A 253 -15.75 -14.70 -1.73
C GLU A 253 -15.64 -13.50 -2.70
N LEU A 254 -15.03 -12.40 -2.25
CA LEU A 254 -14.85 -11.21 -3.09
C LEU A 254 -13.64 -11.36 -4.00
N PRO A 255 -13.68 -10.83 -5.24
CA PRO A 255 -12.50 -10.72 -6.07
C PRO A 255 -11.39 -9.98 -5.34
N ILE A 256 -10.14 -10.44 -5.51
CA ILE A 256 -8.98 -9.85 -4.85
C ILE A 256 -8.46 -8.70 -5.71
N PRO A 257 -8.30 -7.48 -5.18
CA PRO A 257 -7.65 -6.38 -5.89
C PRO A 257 -6.26 -6.77 -6.36
N HIS A 258 -5.86 -6.28 -7.51
CA HIS A 258 -4.54 -6.54 -8.07
C HIS A 258 -3.62 -5.34 -7.79
N VAL A 259 -2.69 -5.53 -6.86
CA VAL A 259 -1.75 -4.50 -6.42
C VAL A 259 -0.32 -4.92 -6.73
N VAL A 260 0.44 -4.02 -7.34
CA VAL A 260 1.87 -4.21 -7.62
C VAL A 260 2.68 -3.19 -6.82
N ALA A 261 3.72 -3.68 -6.16
CA ALA A 261 4.65 -2.88 -5.38
C ALA A 261 6.05 -2.91 -6.04
N PRO A 262 6.44 -1.90 -6.79
CA PRO A 262 7.79 -1.82 -7.36
C PRO A 262 8.85 -1.73 -6.26
N MET A 263 9.86 -2.56 -6.41
CA MET A 263 11.00 -2.69 -5.51
C MET A 263 12.28 -2.58 -6.35
N PRO A 264 12.86 -1.38 -6.48
CA PRO A 264 14.15 -1.22 -7.13
C PRO A 264 15.20 -2.06 -6.40
N VAL A 265 15.85 -2.97 -7.08
CA VAL A 265 16.86 -3.86 -6.50
C VAL A 265 18.18 -3.74 -7.27
N PRO A 266 19.34 -3.59 -6.58
CA PRO A 266 20.62 -3.43 -7.24
C PRO A 266 21.13 -4.72 -7.91
N ASP A 267 20.70 -5.88 -7.44
CA ASP A 267 21.02 -7.20 -7.99
C ASP A 267 19.78 -8.09 -8.01
N LEU A 268 19.10 -8.10 -9.15
CA LEU A 268 17.88 -8.88 -9.35
C LEU A 268 18.12 -10.40 -9.16
N THR A 269 19.29 -10.91 -9.58
CA THR A 269 19.62 -12.34 -9.46
C THR A 269 19.77 -12.74 -8.00
N GLN A 270 20.52 -11.96 -7.23
CA GLN A 270 20.73 -12.23 -5.81
C GLN A 270 19.41 -12.18 -5.03
N VAL A 271 18.59 -11.15 -5.28
CA VAL A 271 17.31 -10.97 -4.57
C VAL A 271 16.32 -12.07 -4.91
N THR A 272 16.19 -12.44 -6.19
CA THR A 272 15.27 -13.52 -6.60
C THR A 272 15.68 -14.87 -6.01
N LEU A 273 16.96 -15.17 -5.92
CA LEU A 273 17.47 -16.39 -5.24
C LEU A 273 17.15 -16.36 -3.75
N ALA A 274 17.46 -15.26 -3.05
CA ALA A 274 17.19 -15.12 -1.62
C ALA A 274 15.68 -15.29 -1.30
N LEU A 275 14.80 -14.69 -2.09
CA LEU A 275 13.35 -14.84 -1.91
C LEU A 275 12.87 -16.27 -2.17
N ARG A 276 13.40 -16.95 -3.19
CA ARG A 276 13.08 -18.36 -3.48
C ARG A 276 13.54 -19.29 -2.35
N ASP A 277 14.72 -19.05 -1.78
CA ASP A 277 15.24 -19.80 -0.63
C ASP A 277 14.35 -19.65 0.62
N LEU A 278 13.69 -18.51 0.76
CA LEU A 278 12.68 -18.25 1.80
C LEU A 278 11.27 -18.79 1.45
N GLY A 279 11.14 -19.49 0.32
CA GLY A 279 9.88 -20.08 -0.12
C GLY A 279 8.90 -19.13 -0.77
N VAL A 280 9.34 -17.92 -1.16
CA VAL A 280 8.53 -16.99 -1.91
C VAL A 280 8.44 -17.42 -3.37
N LYS A 281 7.25 -17.40 -3.95
CA LYS A 281 7.05 -17.69 -5.37
C LYS A 281 7.58 -16.52 -6.19
N VAL A 282 8.64 -16.73 -6.96
CA VAL A 282 9.25 -15.69 -7.83
C VAL A 282 9.27 -16.20 -9.27
N THR A 283 8.79 -15.35 -10.20
CA THR A 283 8.81 -15.66 -11.64
C THR A 283 10.25 -15.68 -12.21
N GLU A 284 10.42 -16.20 -13.41
CA GLU A 284 11.62 -15.91 -14.20
C GLU A 284 11.61 -14.43 -14.59
N SER A 285 12.82 -13.86 -14.70
CA SER A 285 12.94 -12.47 -15.12
C SER A 285 12.66 -12.31 -16.61
N LYS A 286 11.96 -11.23 -16.97
CA LYS A 286 11.71 -10.86 -18.36
C LYS A 286 12.32 -9.50 -18.67
N GLN A 287 12.79 -9.36 -19.91
CA GLN A 287 13.25 -8.06 -20.41
C GLN A 287 12.05 -7.19 -20.72
N THR A 288 12.02 -6.00 -20.15
CA THR A 288 11.03 -4.95 -20.41
C THR A 288 11.70 -3.70 -21.00
N ASP A 289 10.92 -2.70 -21.36
CA ASP A 289 11.39 -1.36 -21.73
C ASP A 289 12.04 -0.60 -20.55
N HIS A 290 11.83 -1.08 -19.31
CA HIS A 290 12.44 -0.53 -18.08
C HIS A 290 13.63 -1.37 -17.56
N GLY A 291 14.03 -2.41 -18.28
CA GLY A 291 15.09 -3.34 -17.88
C GLY A 291 14.55 -4.73 -17.53
N PRO A 292 15.39 -5.62 -16.96
CA PRO A 292 14.96 -6.94 -16.52
C PRO A 292 14.08 -6.82 -15.27
N VAL A 293 12.92 -7.48 -15.29
CA VAL A 293 11.95 -7.48 -14.18
C VAL A 293 11.57 -8.91 -13.83
N ALA A 294 11.48 -9.22 -12.54
CA ALA A 294 10.85 -10.42 -12.01
C ALA A 294 9.75 -10.05 -11.01
N MET A 295 8.78 -10.95 -10.84
CA MET A 295 7.68 -10.73 -9.89
C MET A 295 7.78 -11.72 -8.75
N ALA A 296 7.63 -11.23 -7.51
CA ALA A 296 7.49 -12.07 -6.33
C ALA A 296 6.08 -11.91 -5.76
N GLN A 297 5.39 -13.03 -5.51
CA GLN A 297 4.07 -12.99 -4.90
C GLN A 297 4.20 -13.05 -3.38
N LEU A 298 3.87 -11.94 -2.69
CA LEU A 298 3.97 -11.85 -1.23
C LEU A 298 2.71 -12.37 -0.54
N ALA A 299 1.54 -12.08 -1.10
CA ALA A 299 0.22 -12.52 -0.65
C ALA A 299 -0.72 -12.63 -1.85
N PRO A 300 -1.92 -13.23 -1.72
CA PRO A 300 -2.90 -13.20 -2.78
C PRO A 300 -3.17 -11.76 -3.26
N GLY A 301 -3.03 -11.51 -4.57
CA GLY A 301 -3.24 -10.19 -5.18
C GLY A 301 -2.16 -9.13 -4.88
N VAL A 302 -1.09 -9.48 -4.17
CA VAL A 302 0.04 -8.58 -3.86
C VAL A 302 1.31 -9.10 -4.52
N PHE A 303 1.83 -8.32 -5.43
CA PHE A 303 3.02 -8.65 -6.21
C PHE A 303 4.11 -7.60 -6.00
N LEU A 304 5.32 -8.06 -5.69
CA LEU A 304 6.51 -7.23 -5.68
C LEU A 304 7.11 -7.24 -7.09
N GLU A 305 7.27 -6.07 -7.70
CA GLU A 305 7.94 -5.89 -8.98
C GLU A 305 9.42 -5.60 -8.71
N LEU A 306 10.27 -6.59 -8.96
CA LEU A 306 11.70 -6.54 -8.72
C LEU A 306 12.42 -6.15 -10.02
N GLY A 307 13.15 -5.02 -10.00
CA GLY A 307 13.85 -4.53 -11.19
C GLY A 307 14.80 -3.38 -10.97
#